data_447b5aba7e335d5ddf2bcb2c33d0a5f9
#
_entry.id   447b5aba7e335d5ddf2bcb2c33d0a5f9
#
_cell.length_a   1.000
_cell.length_b   1.000
_cell.length_c   1.000
_cell.angle_alpha   90.00
_cell.angle_beta   90.00
_cell.angle_gamma   90.00
#
_symmetry.space_group_name_H-M   'P 1'
#
loop_
_entity.id
_entity.type
_entity.pdbx_description
1 polymer ?
#
loop_
_entity_poly.entity_id
_entity_poly.type
_entity_poly.pdbx_seq_one_letter_code
_entity_poly.pdbx_strand_id
1 'polypeptide(L)'
;MNNIFKSAFILLVGVLGLSLTACTEKYEYPGPGENADGKAYFEQSSQKIQLTQDANSFKIPVKRLSADGALEVPVTFEAGTGNIFTVSNKAVFEAGKTEGYIQVTYNIDDVKMGKYVGGKITLDPTYVSPYGAGTFTFVAGSTEFGASIWKKIGTGVLTISDPDNDLGHFFNKQGEKWLLLDNPAQLSNRVLYQNTENPQEYKIEPYIKDGFAMTFTVNSETNRIFFKDVDTGLRGQNDAVVYANCLEVLAPGAEDKINKPSVYDKANKTLTFSTA
;
A
#
# COMPACT_ATOMS: atom_id res chain seq x y z
N MET A 1 -15.28 -11.21 -51.08
CA MET A 1 -14.37 -10.95 -49.94
C MET A 1 -13.22 -10.11 -50.47
N ASN A 2 -13.16 -8.86 -50.05
CA ASN A 2 -12.26 -7.87 -50.61
C ASN A 2 -10.80 -8.19 -50.31
N ASN A 3 -9.94 -7.97 -51.28
CA ASN A 3 -8.46 -8.20 -51.17
C ASN A 3 -7.80 -7.44 -50.02
N ILE A 4 -8.41 -6.44 -49.51
CA ILE A 4 -7.99 -5.62 -48.37
C ILE A 4 -7.98 -6.46 -47.08
N PHE A 5 -8.95 -7.35 -46.89
CA PHE A 5 -9.00 -8.23 -45.70
C PHE A 5 -7.93 -9.30 -45.70
N LYS A 6 -7.54 -9.79 -46.90
CA LYS A 6 -6.44 -10.77 -47.01
C LYS A 6 -5.09 -10.14 -46.71
N SER A 7 -4.85 -8.92 -47.17
CA SER A 7 -3.62 -8.18 -46.88
C SER A 7 -3.52 -7.77 -45.41
N ALA A 8 -4.61 -7.37 -44.76
CA ALA A 8 -4.64 -7.04 -43.34
C ALA A 8 -4.38 -8.29 -42.45
N PHE A 9 -4.92 -9.44 -42.84
CA PHE A 9 -4.70 -10.69 -42.11
C PHE A 9 -3.25 -11.19 -42.22
N ILE A 10 -2.63 -11.05 -43.37
CA ILE A 10 -1.23 -11.42 -43.57
C ILE A 10 -0.30 -10.49 -42.79
N LEU A 11 -0.64 -9.20 -42.74
CA LEU A 11 0.13 -8.21 -41.96
C LEU A 11 -0.01 -8.44 -40.45
N LEU A 12 -1.20 -8.81 -39.97
CA LEU A 12 -1.46 -9.13 -38.56
C LEU A 12 -0.73 -10.41 -38.12
N VAL A 13 -0.72 -11.44 -38.95
CA VAL A 13 0.01 -12.68 -38.69
C VAL A 13 1.51 -12.46 -38.75
N GLY A 14 1.97 -11.58 -39.66
CA GLY A 14 3.39 -11.20 -39.75
C GLY A 14 3.90 -10.44 -38.53
N VAL A 15 3.10 -9.52 -37.99
CA VAL A 15 3.45 -8.76 -36.78
C VAL A 15 3.41 -9.64 -35.51
N LEU A 16 2.44 -10.55 -35.40
CA LEU A 16 2.40 -11.54 -34.32
C LEU A 16 3.54 -12.56 -34.39
N GLY A 17 3.98 -12.92 -35.60
CA GLY A 17 5.12 -13.82 -35.80
C GLY A 17 6.47 -13.20 -35.42
N LEU A 18 6.63 -11.89 -35.58
CA LEU A 18 7.87 -11.19 -35.24
C LEU A 18 8.00 -10.91 -33.73
N SER A 19 6.89 -10.88 -33.01
CA SER A 19 6.91 -10.69 -31.55
C SER A 19 7.23 -11.98 -30.76
N LEU A 20 7.19 -13.15 -31.41
CA LEU A 20 7.51 -14.45 -30.77
C LEU A 20 8.98 -14.87 -30.93
N THR A 21 9.78 -14.18 -31.74
CA THR A 21 11.19 -14.49 -31.93
C THR A 21 12.15 -13.72 -31.03
N ALA A 22 11.63 -12.81 -30.19
CA ALA A 22 12.46 -11.97 -29.32
C ALA A 22 12.77 -12.59 -27.95
N CYS A 23 12.38 -13.83 -27.67
CA CYS A 23 12.64 -14.50 -26.39
C CYS A 23 13.19 -15.93 -26.59
N THR A 24 14.20 -16.09 -27.42
CA THR A 24 15.00 -17.31 -27.48
C THR A 24 16.49 -17.06 -27.31
N GLU A 25 16.87 -16.12 -26.47
CA GLU A 25 18.11 -16.35 -25.76
C GLU A 25 17.80 -17.46 -24.75
N LYS A 26 18.15 -18.68 -25.11
CA LYS A 26 18.36 -19.74 -24.13
C LYS A 26 19.37 -19.18 -23.15
N TYR A 27 18.89 -18.68 -22.04
CA TYR A 27 19.74 -18.54 -20.87
C TYR A 27 20.14 -19.97 -20.52
N GLU A 28 21.28 -20.44 -21.05
CA GLU A 28 21.93 -21.61 -20.51
C GLU A 28 22.35 -21.20 -19.09
N TYR A 29 21.50 -21.53 -18.12
CA TYR A 29 21.92 -21.53 -16.75
C TYR A 29 23.18 -22.40 -16.68
N PRO A 30 24.34 -21.88 -16.27
CA PRO A 30 25.46 -22.72 -16.00
C PRO A 30 24.97 -23.80 -15.02
N GLY A 31 25.10 -25.06 -15.42
CA GLY A 31 24.74 -26.18 -14.55
C GLY A 31 25.40 -25.99 -13.18
N PRO A 32 24.93 -26.65 -12.12
CA PRO A 32 25.52 -26.55 -10.80
C PRO A 32 27.03 -26.78 -10.95
N GLY A 33 27.81 -25.73 -10.81
CA GLY A 33 29.27 -25.81 -10.79
C GLY A 33 29.72 -26.73 -9.66
N GLU A 34 30.95 -27.19 -9.68
CA GLU A 34 31.53 -28.12 -8.70
C GLU A 34 31.45 -27.61 -7.21
N ASN A 35 31.02 -26.39 -6.99
CA ASN A 35 30.77 -25.77 -5.68
C ASN A 35 29.27 -25.43 -5.45
N ALA A 36 28.34 -26.22 -6.00
CA ALA A 36 26.91 -26.03 -5.76
C ALA A 36 26.50 -26.33 -4.31
N ASP A 37 27.36 -27.02 -3.56
CA ASP A 37 27.13 -27.36 -2.17
C ASP A 37 27.09 -26.07 -1.31
N GLY A 38 25.97 -25.90 -0.65
CA GLY A 38 25.77 -24.77 0.25
C GLY A 38 25.29 -23.45 -0.38
N LYS A 39 24.98 -23.43 -1.66
CA LYS A 39 24.44 -22.23 -2.32
C LYS A 39 22.98 -22.00 -1.93
N ALA A 40 22.73 -20.84 -1.33
CA ALA A 40 21.44 -20.43 -0.79
C ALA A 40 20.79 -19.31 -1.63
N TYR A 41 19.47 -19.22 -1.58
CA TYR A 41 18.70 -18.20 -2.29
C TYR A 41 17.32 -18.01 -1.71
N PHE A 42 16.73 -16.83 -1.96
CA PHE A 42 15.32 -16.58 -1.73
C PHE A 42 14.52 -16.92 -3.01
N GLU A 43 13.42 -17.65 -2.87
CA GLU A 43 12.50 -17.91 -3.99
C GLU A 43 11.73 -16.66 -4.42
N GLN A 44 11.56 -15.72 -3.51
CA GLN A 44 10.89 -14.44 -3.73
C GLN A 44 11.82 -13.31 -3.32
N SER A 45 11.72 -12.17 -3.98
CA SER A 45 12.53 -11.00 -3.65
C SER A 45 11.86 -10.09 -2.60
N SER A 46 10.56 -10.26 -2.33
CA SER A 46 9.83 -9.47 -1.36
C SER A 46 8.58 -10.15 -0.82
N GLN A 47 8.15 -9.75 0.39
CA GLN A 47 6.91 -10.23 1.00
C GLN A 47 6.31 -9.18 1.95
N LYS A 48 4.98 -9.08 1.93
CA LYS A 48 4.20 -8.41 2.99
C LYS A 48 3.70 -9.46 3.98
N ILE A 49 4.01 -9.29 5.27
CA ILE A 49 3.73 -10.24 6.34
C ILE A 49 2.70 -9.64 7.28
N GLN A 50 1.61 -10.36 7.51
CA GLN A 50 0.64 -10.02 8.54
C GLN A 50 1.11 -10.64 9.85
N LEU A 51 1.33 -9.80 10.87
CA LEU A 51 1.65 -10.26 12.22
C LEU A 51 0.40 -10.77 12.93
N THR A 52 0.58 -11.70 13.85
CA THR A 52 -0.49 -12.26 14.69
C THR A 52 -0.23 -11.90 16.16
N GLN A 53 -1.30 -11.74 16.94
CA GLN A 53 -1.21 -11.32 18.33
C GLN A 53 -0.55 -12.38 19.24
N ASP A 54 -0.61 -13.65 18.83
CA ASP A 54 -0.10 -14.78 19.62
C ASP A 54 1.38 -15.09 19.34
N ALA A 55 2.03 -14.34 18.47
CA ALA A 55 3.43 -14.54 18.09
C ALA A 55 4.26 -13.29 18.32
N ASN A 56 5.52 -13.50 18.69
CA ASN A 56 6.54 -12.47 18.80
C ASN A 56 7.69 -12.69 17.81
N SER A 57 7.49 -13.59 16.86
CA SER A 57 8.48 -13.93 15.86
C SER A 57 7.86 -14.56 14.62
N PHE A 58 8.60 -14.51 13.52
CA PHE A 58 8.30 -15.24 12.29
C PHE A 58 9.58 -15.69 11.60
N LYS A 59 9.44 -16.57 10.62
CA LYS A 59 10.55 -17.13 9.86
C LYS A 59 10.49 -16.68 8.41
N ILE A 60 11.62 -16.30 7.86
CA ILE A 60 11.78 -16.03 6.44
C ILE A 60 12.45 -17.25 5.81
N PRO A 61 11.78 -17.94 4.86
CA PRO A 61 12.33 -19.14 4.26
C PRO A 61 13.48 -18.81 3.31
N VAL A 62 14.49 -19.68 3.33
CA VAL A 62 15.64 -19.64 2.44
C VAL A 62 15.82 -21.04 1.89
N LYS A 63 16.09 -21.17 0.60
CA LYS A 63 16.35 -22.44 -0.07
C LYS A 63 17.83 -22.63 -0.32
N ARG A 64 18.26 -23.89 -0.46
CA ARG A 64 19.59 -24.25 -0.96
C ARG A 64 19.51 -25.40 -1.95
N LEU A 65 20.56 -25.53 -2.76
CA LEU A 65 20.57 -26.54 -3.84
C LEU A 65 20.90 -27.95 -3.33
N SER A 66 21.76 -28.07 -2.31
CA SER A 66 22.15 -29.36 -1.72
C SER A 66 21.64 -29.47 -0.28
N ALA A 67 21.27 -30.70 0.11
CA ALA A 67 20.87 -31.02 1.49
C ALA A 67 22.01 -31.58 2.35
N ASP A 68 23.24 -31.64 1.82
CA ASP A 68 24.38 -32.23 2.48
C ASP A 68 24.82 -31.41 3.70
N GLY A 69 24.83 -32.08 4.86
CA GLY A 69 25.22 -31.45 6.11
C GLY A 69 24.29 -30.37 6.62
N ALA A 70 24.58 -29.87 7.82
CA ALA A 70 24.01 -28.63 8.34
C ALA A 70 24.78 -27.45 7.74
N LEU A 71 24.07 -26.32 7.50
CA LEU A 71 24.67 -25.12 6.93
C LEU A 71 24.14 -23.88 7.65
N GLU A 72 25.04 -22.95 7.97
CA GLU A 72 24.70 -21.60 8.41
C GLU A 72 25.20 -20.61 7.36
N VAL A 73 24.30 -19.79 6.84
CA VAL A 73 24.62 -18.76 5.85
C VAL A 73 24.56 -17.40 6.53
N PRO A 74 25.65 -16.64 6.60
CA PRO A 74 25.64 -15.31 7.17
C PRO A 74 24.68 -14.40 6.41
N VAL A 75 23.98 -13.52 7.14
CA VAL A 75 23.10 -12.52 6.56
C VAL A 75 23.34 -11.15 7.18
N THR A 76 23.09 -10.12 6.40
CA THR A 76 23.03 -8.74 6.87
C THR A 76 21.60 -8.23 6.77
N PHE A 77 21.21 -7.38 7.71
CA PHE A 77 19.91 -6.74 7.72
C PHE A 77 20.06 -5.21 7.69
N GLU A 78 19.50 -4.61 6.68
CA GLU A 78 19.36 -3.16 6.52
C GLU A 78 17.97 -2.77 6.96
N ALA A 79 17.86 -2.17 8.15
CA ALA A 79 16.58 -1.78 8.73
C ALA A 79 15.98 -0.57 7.99
N GLY A 80 14.69 -0.65 7.67
CA GLY A 80 13.92 0.50 7.20
C GLY A 80 13.54 1.44 8.34
N THR A 81 13.01 2.60 7.99
CA THR A 81 12.55 3.60 8.95
C THR A 81 11.48 3.05 9.89
N GLY A 82 11.65 3.28 11.19
CA GLY A 82 10.72 2.82 12.22
C GLY A 82 10.73 1.32 12.46
N ASN A 83 11.82 0.64 12.10
CA ASN A 83 11.97 -0.80 12.31
C ASN A 83 11.80 -1.20 13.77
N ILE A 84 11.07 -2.29 13.99
CA ILE A 84 10.82 -2.91 15.30
C ILE A 84 11.37 -4.35 15.36
N PHE A 85 12.04 -4.81 14.30
CA PHE A 85 12.46 -6.20 14.15
C PHE A 85 13.94 -6.38 14.49
N THR A 86 14.22 -7.49 15.15
CA THR A 86 15.56 -8.05 15.29
C THR A 86 15.65 -9.27 14.38
N VAL A 87 16.59 -9.24 13.43
CA VAL A 87 16.79 -10.30 12.44
C VAL A 87 18.03 -11.09 12.83
N SER A 88 17.94 -12.43 12.81
CA SER A 88 19.10 -13.29 13.01
C SER A 88 20.18 -12.97 11.98
N ASN A 89 21.43 -12.97 12.38
CA ASN A 89 22.59 -12.74 11.50
C ASN A 89 22.95 -13.93 10.61
N LYS A 90 22.13 -14.98 10.62
CA LYS A 90 22.32 -16.17 9.81
C LYS A 90 21.00 -16.85 9.41
N ALA A 91 21.01 -17.47 8.23
CA ALA A 91 20.03 -18.47 7.84
C ALA A 91 20.52 -19.84 8.28
N VAL A 92 19.64 -20.66 8.85
CA VAL A 92 20.00 -21.97 9.42
C VAL A 92 19.33 -23.08 8.59
N PHE A 93 20.15 -24.02 8.14
CA PHE A 93 19.70 -25.24 7.47
C PHE A 93 20.12 -26.46 8.28
N GLU A 94 19.16 -27.30 8.61
CA GLU A 94 19.45 -28.59 9.23
C GLU A 94 20.02 -29.58 8.20
N ALA A 95 20.78 -30.56 8.69
CA ALA A 95 21.28 -31.64 7.84
C ALA A 95 20.12 -32.39 7.14
N GLY A 96 20.25 -32.67 5.87
CA GLY A 96 19.22 -33.33 5.07
C GLY A 96 18.08 -32.42 4.63
N LYS A 97 18.15 -31.10 4.87
CA LYS A 97 17.11 -30.15 4.47
C LYS A 97 17.63 -29.17 3.42
N THR A 98 16.84 -28.99 2.36
CA THR A 98 17.05 -27.95 1.35
C THR A 98 16.37 -26.62 1.70
N GLU A 99 15.53 -26.61 2.73
CA GLU A 99 14.89 -25.44 3.27
C GLU A 99 15.45 -25.09 4.63
N GLY A 100 15.83 -23.85 4.80
CA GLY A 100 16.25 -23.23 6.05
C GLY A 100 15.47 -21.96 6.30
N TYR A 101 15.80 -21.25 7.34
CA TYR A 101 15.10 -20.02 7.70
C TYR A 101 16.01 -19.02 8.40
N ILE A 102 15.61 -17.75 8.30
CA ILE A 102 16.10 -16.64 9.08
C ILE A 102 15.05 -16.32 10.14
N GLN A 103 15.43 -16.33 11.40
CA GLN A 103 14.55 -15.98 12.49
C GLN A 103 14.44 -14.46 12.61
N VAL A 104 13.21 -13.95 12.66
CA VAL A 104 12.89 -12.55 12.93
C VAL A 104 12.06 -12.48 14.18
N THR A 105 12.46 -11.63 15.14
CA THR A 105 11.75 -11.41 16.41
C THR A 105 11.34 -9.95 16.54
N TYR A 106 10.32 -9.70 17.32
CA TYR A 106 9.83 -8.36 17.62
C TYR A 106 9.14 -8.33 18.99
N ASN A 107 9.05 -7.13 19.58
CA ASN A 107 8.20 -6.92 20.75
C ASN A 107 6.81 -6.56 20.29
N ILE A 108 5.80 -7.26 20.78
CA ILE A 108 4.40 -7.05 20.40
C ILE A 108 3.90 -5.64 20.80
N ASP A 109 4.45 -5.09 21.87
CA ASP A 109 4.10 -3.74 22.34
C ASP A 109 4.58 -2.62 21.40
N ASP A 110 5.54 -2.91 20.52
CA ASP A 110 6.04 -1.96 19.51
C ASP A 110 5.21 -1.99 18.22
N VAL A 111 4.30 -2.96 18.08
CA VAL A 111 3.43 -3.07 16.92
C VAL A 111 2.40 -1.95 16.93
N LYS A 112 2.27 -1.25 15.82
CA LYS A 112 1.28 -0.20 15.63
C LYS A 112 0.25 -0.62 14.58
N MET A 113 -1.01 -0.51 14.96
CA MET A 113 -2.12 -0.92 14.10
C MET A 113 -2.12 -0.13 12.80
N GLY A 114 -2.16 -0.83 11.67
CA GLY A 114 -2.17 -0.25 10.34
C GLY A 114 -0.79 0.14 9.81
N LYS A 115 0.28 0.06 10.63
CA LYS A 115 1.63 0.37 10.22
C LYS A 115 2.41 -0.88 9.83
N TYR A 116 3.05 -0.82 8.68
CA TYR A 116 3.95 -1.86 8.18
C TYR A 116 5.36 -1.31 8.09
N VAL A 117 6.29 -1.95 8.77
CA VAL A 117 7.71 -1.61 8.77
C VAL A 117 8.54 -2.85 8.45
N GLY A 118 9.81 -2.71 8.12
CA GLY A 118 10.64 -3.86 7.77
C GLY A 118 12.00 -3.42 7.29
N GLY A 119 12.54 -4.13 6.33
CA GLY A 119 13.85 -3.86 5.79
C GLY A 119 14.29 -4.89 4.76
N LYS A 120 15.56 -4.84 4.41
CA LYS A 120 16.19 -5.67 3.40
C LYS A 120 17.18 -6.62 4.06
N ILE A 121 17.05 -7.90 3.77
CA ILE A 121 17.99 -8.95 4.16
C ILE A 121 18.85 -9.31 2.95
N THR A 122 20.16 -9.47 3.18
CA THR A 122 21.11 -9.87 2.15
C THR A 122 21.89 -11.07 2.65
N LEU A 123 21.89 -12.16 1.88
CA LEU A 123 22.76 -13.32 2.12
C LEU A 123 24.19 -12.95 1.79
N ASP A 124 25.16 -13.56 2.51
CA ASP A 124 26.57 -13.42 2.16
C ASP A 124 26.79 -13.85 0.71
N PRO A 125 27.39 -13.00 -0.14
CA PRO A 125 27.54 -13.25 -1.58
C PRO A 125 28.29 -14.57 -1.91
N THR A 126 29.15 -15.04 -1.02
CA THR A 126 29.90 -16.30 -1.20
C THR A 126 29.00 -17.53 -1.18
N TYR A 127 27.82 -17.40 -0.55
CA TYR A 127 26.82 -18.46 -0.43
C TYR A 127 25.65 -18.30 -1.41
N VAL A 128 25.58 -17.21 -2.17
CA VAL A 128 24.41 -16.97 -3.04
C VAL A 128 24.43 -17.88 -4.24
N SER A 129 23.28 -18.52 -4.50
CA SER A 129 23.03 -19.31 -5.69
C SER A 129 22.76 -18.39 -6.90
N PRO A 130 23.26 -18.73 -8.10
CA PRO A 130 22.89 -18.03 -9.32
C PRO A 130 21.43 -18.27 -9.74
N TYR A 131 20.73 -19.20 -9.09
CA TYR A 131 19.36 -19.61 -9.44
C TYR A 131 18.25 -18.89 -8.66
N GLY A 132 18.59 -17.93 -7.82
CA GLY A 132 17.60 -17.19 -7.05
C GLY A 132 18.14 -15.89 -6.49
N ALA A 133 17.29 -15.17 -5.75
CA ALA A 133 17.65 -13.88 -5.21
C ALA A 133 18.60 -14.01 -4.00
N GLY A 134 19.68 -13.23 -3.97
CA GLY A 134 20.56 -13.07 -2.80
C GLY A 134 20.02 -12.05 -1.79
N THR A 135 18.94 -11.34 -2.13
CA THR A 135 18.33 -10.31 -1.29
C THR A 135 16.83 -10.52 -1.15
N PHE A 136 16.29 -10.15 -0.01
CA PHE A 136 14.87 -10.24 0.29
C PHE A 136 14.42 -9.01 1.06
N THR A 137 13.36 -8.36 0.62
CA THR A 137 12.76 -7.22 1.30
C THR A 137 11.44 -7.64 1.94
N PHE A 138 11.24 -7.32 3.20
CA PHE A 138 9.95 -7.53 3.83
C PHE A 138 9.42 -6.26 4.47
N VAL A 139 8.09 -6.20 4.54
CA VAL A 139 7.37 -5.30 5.44
C VAL A 139 6.39 -6.15 6.24
N ALA A 140 6.36 -5.94 7.55
CA ALA A 140 5.48 -6.67 8.45
C ALA A 140 4.75 -5.72 9.38
N GLY A 141 3.51 -6.03 9.70
CA GLY A 141 2.64 -5.21 10.53
C GLY A 141 1.32 -5.90 10.78
N SER A 142 0.40 -5.23 11.47
CA SER A 142 -0.93 -5.76 11.75
C SER A 142 -2.00 -4.71 11.49
N THR A 143 -3.15 -5.16 10.96
CA THR A 143 -4.37 -4.37 10.87
C THR A 143 -5.35 -4.67 12.00
N GLU A 144 -5.07 -5.68 12.83
CA GLU A 144 -6.00 -6.22 13.81
C GLU A 144 -5.61 -5.87 15.25
N PHE A 145 -4.33 -5.71 15.52
CA PHE A 145 -3.82 -5.41 16.86
C PHE A 145 -2.65 -4.43 16.82
N GLY A 146 -2.28 -3.91 17.99
CA GLY A 146 -1.20 -2.95 18.20
C GLY A 146 -1.72 -1.58 18.65
N ALA A 147 -0.80 -0.70 19.03
CA ALA A 147 -1.14 0.66 19.41
C ALA A 147 -1.67 1.44 18.20
N SER A 148 -2.78 2.16 18.38
CA SER A 148 -3.30 3.03 17.33
C SER A 148 -2.34 4.17 17.05
N ILE A 149 -2.04 4.39 15.77
CA ILE A 149 -1.32 5.60 15.33
C ILE A 149 -2.24 6.83 15.28
N TRP A 150 -3.54 6.65 15.49
CA TRP A 150 -4.53 7.70 15.41
C TRP A 150 -4.94 8.17 16.81
N LYS A 151 -4.55 9.38 17.17
CA LYS A 151 -4.96 10.04 18.41
C LYS A 151 -6.22 10.85 18.17
N LYS A 152 -7.28 10.55 18.93
CA LYS A 152 -8.49 11.38 18.92
C LYS A 152 -8.15 12.79 19.43
N ILE A 153 -8.49 13.81 18.63
CA ILE A 153 -8.28 15.22 18.99
C ILE A 153 -9.59 15.98 19.14
N GLY A 154 -10.70 15.47 18.66
CA GLY A 154 -12.00 16.10 18.82
C GLY A 154 -13.16 15.29 18.27
N THR A 155 -14.35 15.74 18.59
CA THR A 155 -15.61 15.33 17.99
C THR A 155 -16.33 16.56 17.47
N GLY A 156 -17.02 16.42 16.37
CA GLY A 156 -17.72 17.55 15.77
C GLY A 156 -18.87 17.13 14.86
N VAL A 157 -19.39 18.09 14.18
CA VAL A 157 -20.43 17.96 13.17
C VAL A 157 -19.77 18.23 11.83
N LEU A 158 -19.90 17.30 10.89
CA LEU A 158 -19.56 17.55 9.49
C LEU A 158 -20.79 18.14 8.83
N THR A 159 -20.68 19.41 8.46
CA THR A 159 -21.73 20.07 7.65
C THR A 159 -21.34 19.94 6.19
N ILE A 160 -22.19 19.33 5.42
CA ILE A 160 -22.03 19.25 3.98
C ILE A 160 -22.96 20.31 3.40
N SER A 161 -22.39 21.41 2.94
CA SER A 161 -23.10 22.46 2.22
C SER A 161 -22.66 22.44 0.77
N ASP A 162 -23.61 22.51 -0.12
CA ASP A 162 -23.39 22.77 -1.54
C ASP A 162 -23.82 24.22 -1.82
N PRO A 163 -22.89 25.19 -1.76
CA PRO A 163 -23.24 26.57 -2.05
C PRO A 163 -23.60 26.81 -3.53
N ASP A 164 -23.21 25.90 -4.42
CA ASP A 164 -23.36 26.05 -5.86
C ASP A 164 -24.20 24.94 -6.50
N ASN A 165 -24.82 24.07 -5.70
CA ASN A 165 -25.60 22.90 -6.17
C ASN A 165 -24.76 21.84 -6.90
N ASP A 166 -23.44 21.85 -6.70
CA ASP A 166 -22.48 21.06 -7.49
C ASP A 166 -22.10 19.73 -6.87
N LEU A 167 -22.55 19.37 -5.67
CA LEU A 167 -22.47 17.98 -5.23
C LEU A 167 -23.45 17.11 -6.01
N GLY A 168 -23.43 17.32 -7.28
CA GLY A 168 -24.08 16.63 -8.36
C GLY A 168 -25.16 15.67 -7.89
N HIS A 169 -26.28 15.77 -8.39
CA HIS A 169 -27.44 14.94 -8.10
C HIS A 169 -27.07 13.47 -8.05
N PHE A 170 -26.86 12.91 -6.85
CA PHE A 170 -26.72 11.47 -6.69
C PHE A 170 -28.09 10.83 -6.90
N PHE A 171 -28.24 10.08 -7.97
CA PHE A 171 -29.47 9.38 -8.29
C PHE A 171 -29.33 7.88 -8.00
N ASN A 172 -30.40 7.25 -7.52
CA ASN A 172 -30.46 5.80 -7.42
C ASN A 172 -30.66 5.17 -8.82
N LYS A 173 -30.62 3.82 -8.87
CA LYS A 173 -30.78 3.04 -10.10
C LYS A 173 -32.13 3.31 -10.83
N GLN A 174 -33.11 3.85 -10.14
CA GLN A 174 -34.43 4.20 -10.67
C GLN A 174 -34.56 5.68 -11.02
N GLY A 175 -33.49 6.48 -10.87
CA GLY A 175 -33.55 7.92 -11.10
C GLY A 175 -34.12 8.71 -9.92
N GLU A 176 -34.38 8.06 -8.79
CA GLU A 176 -34.72 8.73 -7.55
C GLU A 176 -33.44 9.34 -6.94
N LYS A 177 -33.56 10.50 -6.30
CA LYS A 177 -32.46 11.17 -5.66
C LYS A 177 -31.90 10.28 -4.55
N TRP A 178 -30.65 9.88 -4.66
CA TRP A 178 -30.01 8.94 -3.73
C TRP A 178 -29.77 9.51 -2.35
N LEU A 179 -29.49 10.76 -2.29
CA LEU A 179 -29.41 11.53 -1.07
C LEU A 179 -29.63 12.99 -1.46
N LEU A 180 -30.84 13.47 -1.25
CA LEU A 180 -31.00 14.88 -0.93
C LEU A 180 -30.42 15.01 0.47
N LEU A 181 -29.16 15.37 0.53
CA LEU A 181 -28.72 16.13 1.69
C LEU A 181 -29.50 17.43 1.56
N ASP A 182 -30.66 17.52 2.24
CA ASP A 182 -31.32 18.79 2.41
C ASP A 182 -30.24 19.74 2.90
N ASN A 183 -29.93 20.68 2.08
CA ASN A 183 -28.79 21.56 2.27
C ASN A 183 -29.06 22.51 3.47
N PRO A 184 -28.18 22.56 4.47
CA PRO A 184 -26.98 21.78 4.69
C PRO A 184 -27.24 20.49 5.52
N ALA A 185 -26.74 19.35 5.07
CA ALA A 185 -26.77 18.14 5.89
C ALA A 185 -25.77 18.25 7.02
N GLN A 186 -26.22 17.97 8.23
CA GLN A 186 -25.38 17.92 9.42
C GLN A 186 -25.20 16.48 9.88
N LEU A 187 -23.98 15.98 9.76
CA LEU A 187 -23.61 14.65 10.21
C LEU A 187 -22.94 14.75 11.57
N SER A 188 -23.69 14.44 12.62
CA SER A 188 -23.21 14.50 14.01
C SER A 188 -22.25 13.34 14.31
N ASN A 189 -21.56 13.46 15.47
CA ASN A 189 -20.69 12.43 16.04
C ASN A 189 -19.51 12.04 15.13
N ARG A 190 -18.99 12.96 14.34
CA ARG A 190 -17.77 12.76 13.58
C ARG A 190 -16.57 12.95 14.49
N VAL A 191 -15.65 11.99 14.47
CA VAL A 191 -14.44 12.04 15.31
C VAL A 191 -13.26 12.44 14.45
N LEU A 192 -12.54 13.45 14.87
CA LEU A 192 -11.30 13.88 14.25
C LEU A 192 -10.12 13.26 14.99
N TYR A 193 -9.26 12.61 14.23
CA TYR A 193 -8.01 12.02 14.68
C TYR A 193 -6.83 12.70 14.00
N GLN A 194 -5.70 12.72 14.69
CA GLN A 194 -4.41 13.11 14.14
C GLN A 194 -3.46 11.93 14.20
N ASN A 195 -2.69 11.72 13.14
CA ASN A 195 -1.66 10.70 13.10
C ASN A 195 -0.50 11.11 14.03
N THR A 196 -0.15 10.25 14.98
CA THR A 196 0.91 10.49 15.95
C THR A 196 2.32 10.43 15.36
N GLU A 197 2.46 9.82 14.19
CA GLU A 197 3.74 9.66 13.49
C GLU A 197 3.92 10.67 12.36
N ASN A 198 2.80 11.13 11.79
CA ASN A 198 2.76 12.22 10.83
C ASN A 198 1.76 13.28 11.28
N PRO A 199 2.19 14.30 12.05
CA PRO A 199 1.29 15.30 12.59
C PRO A 199 0.55 16.15 11.54
N GLN A 200 0.92 16.05 10.28
CA GLN A 200 0.21 16.71 9.18
C GLN A 200 -0.96 15.86 8.63
N GLU A 201 -1.05 14.60 9.03
CA GLU A 201 -2.09 13.69 8.57
C GLU A 201 -3.21 13.57 9.58
N TYR A 202 -4.43 13.67 9.08
CA TYR A 202 -5.66 13.65 9.86
C TYR A 202 -6.65 12.64 9.29
N LYS A 203 -7.58 12.22 10.14
CA LYS A 203 -8.67 11.30 9.77
C LYS A 203 -9.97 11.75 10.42
N ILE A 204 -11.05 11.79 9.66
CA ILE A 204 -12.42 11.90 10.16
C ILE A 204 -13.10 10.54 10.01
N GLU A 205 -13.66 10.03 11.11
CA GLU A 205 -14.35 8.73 11.11
C GLU A 205 -15.55 8.76 12.07
N PRO A 206 -16.75 8.35 11.62
CA PRO A 206 -17.08 8.08 10.23
C PRO A 206 -17.02 9.36 9.38
N TYR A 207 -16.81 9.25 8.06
CA TYR A 207 -16.89 10.39 7.15
C TYR A 207 -18.36 10.66 6.79
N ILE A 208 -18.78 10.40 5.55
CA ILE A 208 -20.18 10.60 5.15
C ILE A 208 -21.01 9.44 5.66
N LYS A 209 -20.59 8.20 5.45
CA LYS A 209 -21.28 6.98 5.82
C LYS A 209 -20.51 6.21 6.89
N ASP A 210 -21.21 5.51 7.76
CA ASP A 210 -20.61 4.66 8.79
C ASP A 210 -19.76 3.55 8.14
N GLY A 211 -18.58 3.29 8.73
CA GLY A 211 -17.59 2.37 8.21
C GLY A 211 -16.63 2.96 7.18
N PHE A 212 -16.78 4.23 6.82
CA PHE A 212 -15.89 4.94 5.92
C PHE A 212 -15.17 6.07 6.64
N ALA A 213 -13.90 6.25 6.33
CA ALA A 213 -13.08 7.31 6.90
C ALA A 213 -12.52 8.20 5.81
N MET A 214 -12.38 9.48 6.12
CA MET A 214 -11.68 10.44 5.28
C MET A 214 -10.30 10.69 5.86
N THR A 215 -9.25 10.33 5.15
CA THR A 215 -7.87 10.75 5.44
C THR A 215 -7.48 11.93 4.59
N PHE A 216 -6.76 12.88 5.20
CA PHE A 216 -6.29 14.08 4.52
C PHE A 216 -5.02 14.59 5.17
N THR A 217 -4.25 15.38 4.43
CA THR A 217 -3.08 16.07 4.96
C THR A 217 -3.33 17.57 5.08
N VAL A 218 -2.70 18.19 6.07
CA VAL A 218 -2.72 19.64 6.27
C VAL A 218 -1.31 20.16 6.10
N ASN A 219 -1.11 21.05 5.14
CA ASN A 219 0.16 21.74 4.98
C ASN A 219 0.37 22.67 6.19
N SER A 220 1.51 22.51 6.88
CA SER A 220 1.79 23.25 8.14
C SER A 220 1.97 24.76 7.97
N GLU A 221 2.38 25.21 6.78
CA GLU A 221 2.66 26.61 6.48
C GLU A 221 1.40 27.35 5.99
N THR A 222 0.68 26.71 5.07
CA THR A 222 -0.48 27.33 4.42
C THR A 222 -1.81 26.96 5.04
N ASN A 223 -1.84 25.94 5.91
CA ASN A 223 -3.02 25.30 6.46
C ASN A 223 -3.99 24.73 5.39
N ARG A 224 -3.52 24.58 4.15
CA ARG A 224 -4.31 23.95 3.10
C ARG A 224 -4.47 22.46 3.36
N ILE A 225 -5.66 21.96 3.08
CA ILE A 225 -6.01 20.56 3.22
C ILE A 225 -5.92 19.91 1.83
N PHE A 226 -5.26 18.75 1.78
CA PHE A 226 -5.18 17.92 0.57
C PHE A 226 -5.73 16.53 0.84
N PHE A 227 -6.59 16.03 -0.06
CA PHE A 227 -7.13 14.67 -0.05
C PHE A 227 -7.45 14.23 -1.47
N LYS A 228 -7.35 12.92 -1.69
CA LYS A 228 -7.55 12.33 -3.01
C LYS A 228 -8.16 10.94 -2.89
N ASP A 229 -9.07 10.63 -3.81
CA ASP A 229 -9.69 9.31 -3.97
C ASP A 229 -10.29 8.74 -2.66
N VAL A 230 -10.89 9.62 -1.86
CA VAL A 230 -11.54 9.23 -0.61
C VAL A 230 -12.89 8.59 -0.91
N ASP A 231 -13.04 7.29 -0.60
CA ASP A 231 -14.34 6.61 -0.71
C ASP A 231 -15.33 7.20 0.30
N THR A 232 -16.37 7.81 -0.19
CA THR A 232 -17.41 8.43 0.64
C THR A 232 -18.37 7.43 1.29
N GLY A 233 -18.32 6.17 0.86
CA GLY A 233 -19.32 5.16 1.18
C GLY A 233 -20.60 5.28 0.36
N LEU A 234 -20.75 6.34 -0.41
CA LEU A 234 -21.86 6.50 -1.34
C LEU A 234 -21.64 5.67 -2.61
N ARG A 235 -22.72 5.33 -3.27
CA ARG A 235 -22.67 4.59 -4.52
C ARG A 235 -23.48 5.35 -5.58
N GLY A 236 -22.86 5.57 -6.70
CA GLY A 236 -23.46 6.20 -7.86
C GLY A 236 -24.22 5.22 -8.75
N GLN A 237 -24.48 5.63 -9.97
CA GLN A 237 -25.14 4.79 -10.96
C GLN A 237 -24.34 3.50 -11.21
N ASN A 238 -24.99 2.35 -11.32
CA ASN A 238 -24.38 1.03 -11.47
C ASN A 238 -23.46 0.60 -10.32
N ASP A 239 -23.76 1.01 -9.07
CA ASP A 239 -22.97 0.77 -7.87
C ASP A 239 -21.54 1.33 -7.94
N ALA A 240 -21.26 2.29 -8.81
CA ALA A 240 -19.97 2.95 -8.89
C ALA A 240 -19.61 3.62 -7.57
N VAL A 241 -18.36 3.50 -7.17
CA VAL A 241 -17.83 4.16 -5.96
C VAL A 241 -17.81 5.67 -6.18
N VAL A 242 -18.32 6.43 -5.22
CA VAL A 242 -18.26 7.90 -5.23
C VAL A 242 -17.04 8.32 -4.40
N TYR A 243 -16.06 8.92 -5.06
CA TYR A 243 -14.86 9.45 -4.43
C TYR A 243 -14.99 10.94 -4.21
N ALA A 244 -14.49 11.40 -3.06
CA ALA A 244 -14.23 12.81 -2.81
C ALA A 244 -12.78 13.16 -3.10
N ASN A 245 -12.57 14.26 -3.81
CA ASN A 245 -11.25 14.81 -4.13
C ASN A 245 -11.23 16.30 -3.78
N CYS A 246 -10.08 16.83 -3.35
CA CYS A 246 -9.92 18.27 -3.25
C CYS A 246 -9.77 18.90 -4.64
N LEU A 247 -10.08 20.20 -4.75
CA LEU A 247 -10.02 20.90 -6.04
C LEU A 247 -8.62 20.90 -6.66
N GLU A 248 -7.58 20.88 -5.84
CA GLU A 248 -6.18 20.83 -6.28
C GLU A 248 -5.85 19.55 -7.08
N VAL A 249 -6.54 18.44 -6.81
CA VAL A 249 -6.37 17.18 -7.55
C VAL A 249 -6.95 17.28 -8.96
N LEU A 250 -8.05 18.01 -9.12
CA LEU A 250 -8.79 18.11 -10.37
C LEU A 250 -8.21 19.17 -11.31
N ALA A 251 -7.50 20.14 -10.77
CA ALA A 251 -6.86 21.21 -11.54
C ALA A 251 -5.38 21.35 -11.18
N PRO A 252 -4.53 20.33 -11.45
CA PRO A 252 -3.11 20.42 -11.16
C PRO A 252 -2.46 21.58 -11.94
N GLY A 253 -1.67 22.38 -11.23
CA GLY A 253 -1.02 23.58 -11.79
C GLY A 253 -1.90 24.82 -11.87
N ALA A 254 -3.10 24.77 -11.27
CA ALA A 254 -4.00 25.93 -11.16
C ALA A 254 -4.35 26.26 -9.70
N GLU A 255 -3.50 25.85 -8.77
CA GLU A 255 -3.72 25.96 -7.32
C GLU A 255 -3.95 27.41 -6.86
N ASP A 256 -3.29 28.37 -7.51
CA ASP A 256 -3.43 29.80 -7.29
C ASP A 256 -4.74 30.40 -7.85
N LYS A 257 -5.44 29.66 -8.70
CA LYS A 257 -6.73 30.07 -9.28
C LYS A 257 -7.92 29.48 -8.51
N ILE A 258 -7.69 28.64 -7.51
CA ILE A 258 -8.72 28.05 -6.68
C ILE A 258 -9.24 29.10 -5.71
N ASN A 259 -10.44 29.62 -5.96
CA ASN A 259 -11.04 30.69 -5.18
C ASN A 259 -11.47 30.24 -3.77
N LYS A 260 -11.70 28.95 -3.56
CA LYS A 260 -12.13 28.37 -2.28
C LYS A 260 -11.32 27.09 -1.99
N PRO A 261 -10.05 27.23 -1.54
CA PRO A 261 -9.25 26.07 -1.19
C PRO A 261 -9.81 25.38 0.07
N SER A 262 -9.55 24.09 0.20
CA SER A 262 -9.77 23.37 1.45
C SER A 262 -8.77 23.84 2.49
N VAL A 263 -9.25 24.26 3.68
CA VAL A 263 -8.39 24.86 4.72
C VAL A 263 -8.74 24.39 6.12
N TYR A 264 -7.71 24.36 6.99
CA TYR A 264 -7.85 24.17 8.41
C TYR A 264 -7.64 25.49 9.17
N ASP A 265 -8.71 26.09 9.62
CA ASP A 265 -8.64 27.22 10.55
C ASP A 265 -8.39 26.69 11.98
N LYS A 266 -7.13 26.71 12.39
CA LYS A 266 -6.71 26.20 13.71
C LYS A 266 -7.25 27.07 14.86
N ALA A 267 -7.44 28.36 14.64
CA ALA A 267 -7.93 29.27 15.66
C ALA A 267 -9.39 29.00 16.01
N ASN A 268 -10.21 28.78 15.01
CA ASN A 268 -11.63 28.47 15.15
C ASN A 268 -11.90 26.95 15.20
N LYS A 269 -10.88 26.11 15.03
CA LYS A 269 -10.97 24.63 14.96
C LYS A 269 -11.96 24.17 13.87
N THR A 270 -11.93 24.83 12.73
CA THR A 270 -12.84 24.57 11.62
C THR A 270 -12.06 23.98 10.44
N LEU A 271 -12.55 22.87 9.91
CA LEU A 271 -12.07 22.25 8.68
C LEU A 271 -13.07 22.56 7.57
N THR A 272 -12.63 23.20 6.52
CA THR A 272 -13.44 23.46 5.33
C THR A 272 -12.91 22.57 4.21
N PHE A 273 -13.77 21.75 3.63
CA PHE A 273 -13.46 20.88 2.52
C PHE A 273 -14.14 21.42 1.26
N SER A 274 -13.35 21.84 0.30
CA SER A 274 -13.83 22.20 -1.03
C SER A 274 -13.63 21.00 -1.93
N THR A 275 -14.71 20.37 -2.30
CA THR A 275 -14.74 19.17 -3.15
C THR A 275 -15.26 19.51 -4.51
N ALA A 276 -14.91 18.72 -5.49
CA ALA A 276 -15.56 18.68 -6.80
C ALA A 276 -15.93 17.25 -7.15
#